data_988470f296fb2f13ac871c4377d0eca4
#
_entry.id   988470f296fb2f13ac871c4377d0eca4
#
_cell.length_a   1.000
_cell.length_b   1.000
_cell.length_c   1.000
_cell.angle_alpha   90.00
_cell.angle_beta   90.00
_cell.angle_gamma   90.00
#
_symmetry.space_group_name_H-M   'P 1'
#
loop_
_entity.id
_entity.type
_entity.pdbx_description
1 polymer ?
#
loop_
_entity_poly.entity_id
_entity_poly.type
_entity_poly.pdbx_seq_one_letter_code
_entity_poly.pdbx_strand_id
1 'polypeptide(L)'
;MFGRYHTARGAQGCGPASGKFRHGKFEHFGRHMRDGGFRRPKYNVPLNITDNETNFEVHVYAVGFAKDNIKLSVTDDVLYISGTRTISEDDEPNFSRQEFPVKSFERVLSLNGQVEVENISAKQVDGVLIVTLPKTADAQRPAQEIKVD
;
A
#
# COMPACT_ATOMS: atom_id res chain seq x y z
N MET A 1 -54.36 -22.08 -10.99
CA MET A 1 -54.38 -23.56 -11.08
C MET A 1 -53.09 -24.06 -10.47
N PHE A 2 -53.14 -24.47 -9.29
CA PHE A 2 -53.04 -25.74 -8.59
C PHE A 2 -51.73 -26.50 -8.86
N GLY A 3 -51.03 -26.82 -7.79
CA GLY A 3 -50.08 -27.90 -7.69
C GLY A 3 -49.14 -27.82 -6.49
N ARG A 4 -49.67 -28.07 -5.29
CA ARG A 4 -48.90 -28.41 -4.08
C ARG A 4 -48.40 -29.84 -4.22
N TYR A 5 -47.15 -30.10 -3.85
CA TYR A 5 -46.76 -31.41 -3.31
C TYR A 5 -45.82 -31.21 -2.10
N HIS A 6 -46.40 -31.57 -0.94
CA HIS A 6 -45.71 -31.99 0.27
C HIS A 6 -45.17 -33.37 0.10
N THR A 7 -43.97 -33.68 0.53
CA THR A 7 -43.70 -34.92 1.28
C THR A 7 -42.50 -34.74 2.21
N ALA A 8 -42.77 -35.03 3.47
CA ALA A 8 -41.83 -35.14 4.56
C ALA A 8 -41.28 -36.58 4.64
N ARG A 9 -40.17 -36.71 5.34
CA ARG A 9 -39.55 -37.83 6.09
C ARG A 9 -38.12 -38.06 5.61
N GLY A 10 -37.13 -38.23 6.49
CA GLY A 10 -37.09 -38.76 7.81
C GLY A 10 -35.75 -38.47 8.48
N ALA A 11 -35.86 -38.36 9.76
CA ALA A 11 -34.76 -38.27 10.70
C ALA A 11 -34.08 -39.60 10.90
N GLN A 12 -32.75 -39.62 10.92
CA GLN A 12 -32.03 -40.64 11.72
C GLN A 12 -30.77 -40.01 12.27
N GLY A 13 -30.72 -39.95 13.58
CA GLY A 13 -29.63 -39.50 14.40
C GLY A 13 -28.54 -40.54 14.47
N CYS A 14 -27.32 -40.09 14.59
CA CYS A 14 -26.23 -40.84 15.18
C CYS A 14 -25.57 -39.97 16.26
N GLY A 15 -25.52 -40.57 17.41
CA GLY A 15 -25.21 -39.99 18.72
C GLY A 15 -23.74 -39.63 18.92
N PRO A 16 -23.40 -39.18 20.15
CA PRO A 16 -22.20 -38.42 20.47
C PRO A 16 -21.00 -39.32 20.71
N ALA A 17 -19.96 -39.17 19.91
CA ALA A 17 -18.63 -39.66 20.30
C ALA A 17 -17.95 -38.59 21.08
N SER A 18 -17.90 -38.77 22.43
CA SER A 18 -17.12 -37.99 23.37
C SER A 18 -15.64 -38.26 23.15
N GLY A 19 -15.00 -37.43 22.35
CA GLY A 19 -13.55 -37.34 22.25
C GLY A 19 -13.09 -36.12 23.03
N LYS A 20 -12.58 -36.33 24.27
CA LYS A 20 -11.85 -35.34 25.03
C LYS A 20 -10.55 -35.00 24.28
N PHE A 21 -10.55 -34.01 23.42
CA PHE A 21 -9.32 -33.41 22.95
C PHE A 21 -8.86 -32.35 23.95
N ARG A 22 -7.72 -32.68 24.61
CA ARG A 22 -6.98 -31.83 25.53
C ARG A 22 -6.71 -30.48 24.83
N HIS A 23 -7.21 -29.41 25.44
CA HIS A 23 -6.80 -28.02 25.13
C HIS A 23 -5.33 -27.87 25.45
N GLY A 24 -4.47 -28.03 24.47
CA GLY A 24 -3.05 -27.76 24.53
C GLY A 24 -2.75 -26.51 23.71
N LYS A 25 -2.50 -25.42 24.43
CA LYS A 25 -1.58 -24.32 24.10
C LYS A 25 -1.46 -23.90 22.61
N PHE A 26 -2.49 -23.36 22.02
CA PHE A 26 -2.41 -22.59 20.77
C PHE A 26 -2.97 -21.16 20.91
N GLU A 27 -3.15 -20.64 22.14
CA GLU A 27 -3.69 -19.30 22.34
C GLU A 27 -2.68 -18.15 22.14
N HIS A 28 -1.41 -18.46 21.83
CA HIS A 28 -0.38 -17.41 21.74
C HIS A 28 -0.01 -17.00 20.32
N PHE A 29 -0.50 -17.68 19.29
CA PHE A 29 -0.18 -17.37 17.89
C PHE A 29 -1.19 -16.43 17.19
N GLY A 30 -2.34 -16.20 17.80
CA GLY A 30 -3.44 -15.43 17.17
C GLY A 30 -3.43 -13.93 17.48
N ARG A 31 -2.60 -13.45 18.41
CA ARG A 31 -2.69 -12.06 18.88
C ARG A 31 -1.72 -11.08 18.23
N HIS A 32 -0.67 -11.57 17.59
CA HIS A 32 0.32 -10.70 16.89
C HIS A 32 -0.01 -10.40 15.42
N MET A 33 -1.05 -11.02 14.83
CA MET A 33 -1.47 -10.71 13.45
C MET A 33 -2.59 -9.68 13.35
N ARG A 34 -3.02 -9.08 14.45
CA ARG A 34 -4.17 -8.15 14.45
C ARG A 34 -3.80 -6.68 14.32
N ASP A 35 -2.55 -6.29 14.59
CA ASP A 35 -2.12 -4.88 14.50
C ASP A 35 -1.11 -4.59 13.37
N GLY A 36 -0.61 -5.60 12.68
CA GLY A 36 0.14 -5.45 11.45
C GLY A 36 -0.76 -5.56 10.23
N GLY A 37 -1.84 -4.79 10.18
CA GLY A 37 -2.66 -4.73 8.98
C GLY A 37 -1.79 -4.30 7.81
N PHE A 38 -1.41 -5.24 6.95
CA PHE A 38 -0.94 -4.93 5.61
C PHE A 38 -1.96 -3.96 5.02
N ARG A 39 -1.63 -2.66 5.06
CA ARG A 39 -2.47 -1.62 4.46
C ARG A 39 -2.56 -2.00 2.99
N ARG A 40 -3.71 -2.50 2.60
CA ARG A 40 -3.94 -2.97 1.24
C ARG A 40 -3.51 -1.89 0.27
N PRO A 41 -2.69 -2.19 -0.76
CA PRO A 41 -2.17 -1.20 -1.71
C PRO A 41 -3.26 -0.28 -2.31
N LYS A 42 -4.49 -0.75 -2.39
CA LYS A 42 -5.64 0.00 -2.91
C LYS A 42 -6.02 1.25 -2.11
N TYR A 43 -5.49 1.42 -0.90
CA TYR A 43 -5.75 2.58 -0.04
C TYR A 43 -4.57 3.56 0.02
N ASN A 44 -3.54 3.34 -0.76
CA ASN A 44 -2.42 4.26 -0.85
C ASN A 44 -2.48 5.01 -2.19
N VAL A 45 -1.89 6.23 -2.24
CA VAL A 45 -1.81 6.96 -3.51
C VAL A 45 -0.95 6.18 -4.51
N PRO A 46 -1.38 6.06 -5.77
CA PRO A 46 -0.58 5.40 -6.78
C PRO A 46 0.67 6.21 -7.10
N LEU A 47 1.73 5.53 -7.51
CA LEU A 47 2.93 6.15 -8.04
C LEU A 47 3.47 5.37 -9.24
N ASN A 48 4.15 6.08 -10.12
CA ASN A 48 4.92 5.51 -11.23
C ASN A 48 6.37 5.94 -11.08
N ILE A 49 7.29 5.07 -11.47
CA ILE A 49 8.72 5.38 -11.51
C ILE A 49 9.19 5.18 -12.94
N THR A 50 9.79 6.21 -13.50
CA THR A 50 10.46 6.17 -14.81
C THR A 50 11.95 6.11 -14.57
N ASP A 51 12.61 5.17 -15.23
CA ASP A 51 14.06 5.00 -15.20
C ASP A 51 14.65 5.62 -16.46
N ASN A 52 15.29 6.79 -16.33
CA ASN A 52 15.98 7.49 -17.38
C ASN A 52 17.49 7.21 -17.28
N GLU A 53 18.26 7.61 -18.28
CA GLU A 53 19.72 7.39 -18.31
C GLU A 53 20.44 8.03 -17.10
N THR A 54 20.05 9.26 -16.73
CA THR A 54 20.72 10.07 -15.71
C THR A 54 19.96 10.22 -14.40
N ASN A 55 18.67 9.89 -14.37
CA ASN A 55 17.81 10.07 -13.20
C ASN A 55 16.65 9.06 -13.18
N PHE A 56 16.12 8.84 -11.99
CA PHE A 56 14.78 8.28 -11.83
C PHE A 56 13.79 9.44 -11.65
N GLU A 57 12.62 9.29 -12.20
CA GLU A 57 11.51 10.24 -12.02
C GLU A 57 10.31 9.55 -11.39
N VAL A 58 9.93 9.99 -10.21
CA VAL A 58 8.83 9.40 -9.43
C VAL A 58 7.61 10.30 -9.52
N HIS A 59 6.54 9.83 -10.12
CA HIS A 59 5.26 10.51 -10.22
C HIS A 59 4.31 9.97 -9.15
N VAL A 60 4.00 10.77 -8.14
CA VAL A 60 3.05 10.43 -7.08
C VAL A 60 1.74 11.17 -7.34
N TYR A 61 0.67 10.43 -7.55
CA TYR A 61 -0.65 11.00 -7.86
C TYR A 61 -1.37 11.46 -6.58
N ALA A 62 -0.82 12.53 -5.97
CA ALA A 62 -1.29 13.11 -4.72
C ALA A 62 -2.44 14.11 -4.93
N VAL A 63 -3.46 13.71 -5.68
CA VAL A 63 -4.61 14.56 -6.01
C VAL A 63 -5.34 15.01 -4.74
N GLY A 64 -5.62 16.31 -4.65
CA GLY A 64 -6.31 16.91 -3.52
C GLY A 64 -5.43 17.19 -2.30
N PHE A 65 -4.10 17.08 -2.42
CA PHE A 65 -3.14 17.52 -1.42
C PHE A 65 -2.51 18.85 -1.84
N ALA A 66 -2.51 19.84 -0.94
CA ALA A 66 -1.73 21.05 -1.13
C ALA A 66 -0.23 20.73 -0.93
N LYS A 67 0.64 21.46 -1.63
CA LYS A 67 2.09 21.26 -1.54
C LYS A 67 2.62 21.36 -0.11
N ASP A 68 2.03 22.21 0.70
CA ASP A 68 2.43 22.46 2.10
C ASP A 68 2.10 21.26 3.02
N ASN A 69 1.19 20.40 2.58
CA ASN A 69 0.79 19.18 3.28
C ASN A 69 1.57 17.95 2.82
N ILE A 70 2.48 18.10 1.84
CA ILE A 70 3.34 17.03 1.35
C ILE A 70 4.73 17.22 1.93
N LYS A 71 5.28 16.15 2.50
CA LYS A 71 6.63 16.13 3.07
C LYS A 71 7.45 15.03 2.41
N LEU A 72 8.70 15.37 2.07
CA LEU A 72 9.70 14.41 1.60
C LEU A 72 10.85 14.42 2.60
N SER A 73 11.37 13.24 2.91
CA SER A 73 12.58 13.08 3.71
C SER A 73 13.36 11.86 3.24
N VAL A 74 14.68 11.91 3.37
CA VAL A 74 15.55 10.78 3.09
C VAL A 74 16.27 10.42 4.38
N THR A 75 16.21 9.16 4.77
CA THR A 75 16.89 8.63 5.95
C THR A 75 17.37 7.20 5.61
N ASP A 76 18.62 6.92 5.90
CA ASP A 76 19.22 5.59 5.68
C ASP A 76 18.98 5.03 4.27
N ASP A 77 19.20 5.85 3.25
CA ASP A 77 19.02 5.51 1.83
C ASP A 77 17.58 5.13 1.46
N VAL A 78 16.62 5.65 2.22
CA VAL A 78 15.19 5.45 2.00
C VAL A 78 14.50 6.80 1.85
N LEU A 79 13.76 6.98 0.76
CA LEU A 79 12.93 8.15 0.51
C LEU A 79 11.52 7.91 1.09
N TYR A 80 11.13 8.78 2.00
CA TYR A 80 9.79 8.85 2.57
C TYR A 80 9.02 9.99 1.93
N ILE A 81 7.84 9.70 1.41
CA ILE A 81 6.93 10.67 0.82
C ILE A 81 5.61 10.57 1.58
N SER A 82 5.23 11.62 2.28
CA SER A 82 3.99 11.64 3.03
C SER A 82 3.13 12.83 2.66
N GLY A 83 1.82 12.61 2.65
CA GLY A 83 0.82 13.68 2.52
C GLY A 83 -0.14 13.63 3.69
N THR A 84 -0.26 14.76 4.40
CA THR A 84 -1.14 14.88 5.55
C THR A 84 -2.46 15.52 5.15
N ARG A 85 -3.56 14.93 5.58
CA ARG A 85 -4.90 15.50 5.46
C ARG A 85 -5.56 15.47 6.83
N THR A 86 -5.88 16.64 7.34
CA THR A 86 -6.65 16.79 8.56
C THR A 86 -8.12 16.91 8.18
N ILE A 87 -8.93 15.96 8.62
CA ILE A 87 -10.40 16.03 8.52
C ILE A 87 -10.86 16.19 9.95
N SER A 88 -11.62 17.28 10.23
CA SER A 88 -12.30 17.43 11.50
C SER A 88 -13.45 16.41 11.57
N GLU A 89 -13.73 15.88 12.76
CA GLU A 89 -14.82 14.91 12.96
C GLU A 89 -16.17 15.50 12.54
N ASP A 90 -16.33 16.82 12.63
CA ASP A 90 -17.55 17.54 12.24
C ASP A 90 -17.69 17.70 10.71
N ASP A 91 -16.58 17.57 9.97
CA ASP A 91 -16.53 17.72 8.50
C ASP A 91 -16.37 16.38 7.78
N GLU A 92 -16.57 15.26 8.46
CA GLU A 92 -16.48 13.95 7.82
C GLU A 92 -17.60 13.80 6.78
N PRO A 93 -17.28 13.73 5.48
CA PRO A 93 -18.28 13.72 4.44
C PRO A 93 -19.07 12.41 4.45
N ASN A 94 -20.39 12.52 4.46
CA ASN A 94 -21.28 11.35 4.35
C ASN A 94 -21.38 10.93 2.87
N PHE A 95 -20.49 10.03 2.44
CA PHE A 95 -20.49 9.55 1.07
C PHE A 95 -21.61 8.53 0.82
N SER A 96 -22.42 8.76 -0.19
CA SER A 96 -23.31 7.71 -0.74
C SER A 96 -22.48 6.65 -1.52
N ARG A 97 -21.35 7.07 -2.09
CA ARG A 97 -20.35 6.22 -2.76
C ARG A 97 -18.97 6.83 -2.63
N GLN A 98 -18.00 6.06 -2.17
CA GLN A 98 -16.62 6.48 -2.07
C GLN A 98 -15.71 5.52 -2.84
N GLU A 99 -15.03 6.01 -3.87
CA GLU A 99 -14.08 5.25 -4.67
C GLU A 99 -12.63 5.71 -4.43
N PHE A 100 -12.46 6.97 -4.01
CA PHE A 100 -11.16 7.55 -3.70
C PHE A 100 -11.03 7.81 -2.18
N PRO A 101 -9.99 7.27 -1.52
CA PRO A 101 -9.82 7.47 -0.08
C PRO A 101 -9.43 8.91 0.24
N VAL A 102 -10.14 9.51 1.21
CA VAL A 102 -9.87 10.87 1.72
C VAL A 102 -9.11 10.71 3.04
N LYS A 103 -7.80 10.47 2.98
CA LYS A 103 -6.94 10.29 4.15
C LYS A 103 -5.48 10.60 3.84
N SER A 104 -4.68 10.75 4.90
CA SER A 104 -3.23 10.86 4.79
C SER A 104 -2.60 9.62 4.15
N PHE A 105 -1.48 9.79 3.46
CA PHE A 105 -0.74 8.71 2.83
C PHE A 105 0.74 8.75 3.21
N GLU A 106 1.39 7.61 3.04
CA GLU A 106 2.83 7.47 3.15
C GLU A 106 3.32 6.49 2.08
N ARG A 107 4.38 6.88 1.37
CA ARG A 107 5.10 6.04 0.41
C ARG A 107 6.56 5.96 0.79
N VAL A 108 7.12 4.78 0.68
CA VAL A 108 8.50 4.48 1.06
C VAL A 108 9.19 3.85 -0.13
N LEU A 109 10.33 4.41 -0.53
CA LEU A 109 11.13 3.96 -1.67
C LEU A 109 12.58 3.79 -1.24
N SER A 110 13.15 2.60 -1.43
CA SER A 110 14.58 2.37 -1.23
C SER A 110 15.35 2.93 -2.42
N LEU A 111 16.41 3.69 -2.15
CA LEU A 111 17.26 4.32 -3.17
C LEU A 111 18.43 3.42 -3.57
N ASN A 112 18.73 2.37 -2.77
CA ASN A 112 19.75 1.35 -3.04
C ASN A 112 21.15 1.90 -3.35
N GLY A 113 21.52 3.07 -2.80
CA GLY A 113 22.78 3.74 -3.07
C GLY A 113 22.94 4.25 -4.51
N GLN A 114 21.84 4.29 -5.29
CA GLN A 114 21.87 4.66 -6.70
C GLN A 114 21.55 6.13 -6.95
N VAL A 115 21.22 6.89 -5.91
CA VAL A 115 20.72 8.27 -6.01
C VAL A 115 21.64 9.23 -5.27
N GLU A 116 21.94 10.36 -5.90
CA GLU A 116 22.58 11.51 -5.25
C GLU A 116 21.58 12.28 -4.41
N VAL A 117 21.54 11.99 -3.11
CA VAL A 117 20.53 12.51 -2.18
C VAL A 117 20.52 14.04 -2.11
N GLU A 118 21.68 14.69 -2.22
CA GLU A 118 21.84 16.14 -2.15
C GLU A 118 21.19 16.87 -3.34
N ASN A 119 21.02 16.19 -4.46
CA ASN A 119 20.51 16.76 -5.70
C ASN A 119 19.05 16.37 -5.99
N ILE A 120 18.36 15.76 -5.03
CA ILE A 120 16.93 15.43 -5.17
C ILE A 120 16.12 16.72 -5.27
N SER A 121 15.23 16.75 -6.25
CA SER A 121 14.30 17.85 -6.44
C SER A 121 12.86 17.36 -6.56
N ALA A 122 11.90 18.20 -6.17
CA ALA A 122 10.49 17.86 -6.25
C ALA A 122 9.66 19.06 -6.68
N LYS A 123 8.65 18.81 -7.51
CA LYS A 123 7.66 19.81 -7.92
C LYS A 123 6.27 19.18 -7.95
N GLN A 124 5.26 19.99 -7.72
CA GLN A 124 3.87 19.56 -7.88
C GLN A 124 3.22 20.28 -9.06
N VAL A 125 2.63 19.52 -9.96
CA VAL A 125 1.94 20.02 -11.14
C VAL A 125 0.61 19.26 -11.26
N ASP A 126 -0.49 19.98 -11.33
CA ASP A 126 -1.85 19.41 -11.52
C ASP A 126 -2.21 18.26 -10.57
N GLY A 127 -1.77 18.35 -9.32
CA GLY A 127 -2.02 17.31 -8.31
C GLY A 127 -1.08 16.11 -8.37
N VAL A 128 -0.11 16.11 -9.29
CA VAL A 128 0.94 15.10 -9.36
C VAL A 128 2.22 15.66 -8.76
N LEU A 129 2.75 14.99 -7.75
CA LEU A 129 4.07 15.28 -7.21
C LEU A 129 5.11 14.54 -8.06
N ILE A 130 5.99 15.30 -8.69
CA ILE A 130 7.09 14.79 -9.51
C ILE A 130 8.38 14.96 -8.72
N VAL A 131 9.01 13.84 -8.37
CA VAL A 131 10.28 13.80 -7.66
C VAL A 131 11.37 13.32 -8.62
N THR A 132 12.39 14.15 -8.82
CA THR A 132 13.55 13.81 -9.66
C THR A 132 14.69 13.35 -8.76
N LEU A 133 15.18 12.15 -9.00
CA LEU A 133 16.23 11.47 -8.24
C LEU A 133 17.44 11.26 -9.17
N PRO A 134 18.45 12.16 -9.15
CA PRO A 134 19.64 12.00 -9.97
C PRO A 134 20.39 10.73 -9.62
N LYS A 135 20.84 9.99 -10.62
CA LYS A 135 21.62 8.78 -10.44
C LYS A 135 23.07 9.08 -10.10
N THR A 136 23.67 8.29 -9.22
CA THR A 136 25.10 8.31 -8.98
C THR A 136 25.87 7.87 -10.25
N ALA A 137 27.13 8.24 -10.39
CA ALA A 137 27.95 7.87 -11.53
C ALA A 137 28.04 6.34 -11.72
N ASP A 138 27.99 5.58 -10.64
CA ASP A 138 28.00 4.12 -10.68
C ASP A 138 26.67 3.55 -11.20
N ALA A 139 25.55 4.20 -10.89
CA ALA A 139 24.22 3.80 -11.33
C ALA A 139 23.92 4.18 -12.80
N GLN A 140 24.73 5.05 -13.40
CA GLN A 140 24.62 5.46 -14.81
C GLN A 140 25.36 4.52 -15.77
N ARG A 141 26.07 3.49 -15.25
CA ARG A 141 26.78 2.56 -16.10
C ARG A 141 25.81 1.75 -16.96
N PRO A 142 26.07 1.59 -18.26
CA PRO A 142 25.24 0.76 -19.12
C PRO A 142 25.33 -0.71 -18.68
N ALA A 143 24.24 -1.45 -18.87
CA ALA A 143 24.22 -2.89 -18.61
C ALA A 143 25.29 -3.59 -19.46
N GLN A 144 26.12 -4.43 -18.82
CA GLN A 144 27.13 -5.23 -19.51
C GLN A 144 26.49 -6.53 -20.02
N GLU A 145 26.57 -6.75 -21.32
CA GLU A 145 26.13 -8.01 -21.93
C GLU A 145 27.13 -9.12 -21.59
N ILE A 146 26.67 -10.18 -20.97
CA ILE A 146 27.45 -11.36 -20.64
C ILE A 146 27.17 -12.43 -21.71
N LYS A 147 28.17 -12.82 -22.47
CA LYS A 147 28.04 -13.96 -23.40
C LYS A 147 28.07 -15.23 -22.59
N VAL A 148 27.16 -16.13 -22.89
CA VAL A 148 27.16 -17.51 -22.36
C VAL A 148 27.85 -18.38 -23.38
N ASP A 149 28.95 -19.02 -22.98
CA ASP A 149 29.69 -19.99 -23.78
C ASP A 149 29.07 -21.39 -23.67
#